data_74d6e970eb1790d755ff5bf52de0b236
#
_entry.id   74d6e970eb1790d755ff5bf52de0b236
#
_cell.length_a   1.000
_cell.length_b   1.000
_cell.length_c   1.000
_cell.angle_alpha   90.00
_cell.angle_beta   90.00
_cell.angle_gamma   90.00
#
_symmetry.space_group_name_H-M   'P 1'
#
loop_
_entity.id
_entity.type
_entity.pdbx_description
1 polymer ?
#
loop_
_entity_poly.entity_id
_entity_poly.type
_entity_poly.pdbx_seq_one_letter_code
_entity_poly.pdbx_strand_id
1 'polypeptide(L)'
;MSDVATPGVDAQLEDYRTELTGFCYRMLGSAFEAEDAVQDTMVRAWRSQDRFEGRSSLRSWLYRIATNVCLDMLGSSKKRARPMDFTDPKPLAQAQLNPHPEAVWLEPVPDGRVLSPVADPAETAVARESVRLAFVAALQHLPPKQRAVLILREVLAWKASEVAELLETSVASVNSALQRARATLAESKTAASDTLKPMDEEQQKLLERYVAAFEGYDMKTLTALLHEDAVLSMPPFDLWLVGAADITGFMLTHGAACNGSRMVATMANGSPAFAQYHPTPEGHFSPWALQVLEISDGRISHINTFLDTKRWFPLFDLPQRIEADGTPGPVAVPGGISGFEAAFAAAAAAAAGGAPGAAPGGAPAAAPGGLEGEADKVE
;
A
#
# COMPACT_ATOMS: atom_id res chain seq x y z
N MET A 1 36.12 14.51 35.19
CA MET A 1 35.65 13.26 34.58
C MET A 1 34.13 13.40 34.57
N SER A 2 33.60 13.77 33.42
CA SER A 2 32.13 13.97 33.26
C SER A 2 31.51 12.58 33.20
N ASP A 3 30.62 12.29 34.15
CA ASP A 3 29.72 11.14 34.10
C ASP A 3 28.85 11.28 32.87
N VAL A 4 29.17 10.52 31.80
CA VAL A 4 28.26 10.33 30.67
C VAL A 4 27.21 9.36 31.21
N ALA A 5 26.07 9.91 31.62
CA ALA A 5 24.93 9.11 32.02
C ALA A 5 24.60 8.13 30.88
N THR A 6 24.65 6.83 31.16
CA THR A 6 24.21 5.79 30.23
C THR A 6 22.76 6.13 29.83
N PRO A 7 22.45 6.27 28.52
CA PRO A 7 21.08 6.59 28.10
C PRO A 7 20.14 5.56 28.72
N GLY A 8 19.02 6.06 29.28
CA GLY A 8 18.01 5.19 29.88
C GLY A 8 17.52 4.17 28.86
N VAL A 9 17.05 3.02 29.32
CA VAL A 9 16.54 1.93 28.45
C VAL A 9 15.54 2.45 27.42
N ASP A 10 14.74 3.46 27.78
CA ASP A 10 13.74 4.08 26.90
C ASP A 10 14.36 4.71 25.64
N ALA A 11 15.49 5.39 25.75
CA ALA A 11 16.20 5.97 24.60
C ALA A 11 16.76 4.87 23.70
N GLN A 12 17.26 3.78 24.28
CA GLN A 12 17.75 2.64 23.50
C GLN A 12 16.64 1.87 22.77
N LEU A 13 15.41 1.83 23.32
CA LEU A 13 14.28 1.19 22.67
C LEU A 13 13.86 1.92 21.38
N GLU A 14 13.88 3.26 21.40
CA GLU A 14 13.52 4.08 20.23
C GLU A 14 14.48 3.87 19.05
N ASP A 15 15.75 3.60 19.28
CA ASP A 15 16.72 3.30 18.24
C ASP A 15 16.33 2.09 17.37
N TYR A 16 15.54 1.18 17.92
CA TYR A 16 15.04 -0.02 17.22
C TYR A 16 13.69 0.17 16.53
N ARG A 17 13.01 1.31 16.72
CA ARG A 17 11.64 1.52 16.21
C ARG A 17 11.52 1.25 14.72
N THR A 18 12.36 1.88 13.90
CA THR A 18 12.31 1.76 12.43
C THR A 18 12.54 0.32 11.95
N GLU A 19 13.54 -0.38 12.50
CA GLU A 19 13.80 -1.76 12.06
C GLU A 19 12.71 -2.74 12.51
N LEU A 20 12.12 -2.52 13.70
CA LEU A 20 10.98 -3.31 14.19
C LEU A 20 9.72 -3.03 13.38
N THR A 21 9.47 -1.76 12.99
CA THR A 21 8.36 -1.41 12.11
C THR A 21 8.51 -2.12 10.77
N GLY A 22 9.71 -2.11 10.20
CA GLY A 22 9.99 -2.86 8.97
C GLY A 22 9.77 -4.36 9.09
N PHE A 23 10.13 -4.97 10.22
CA PHE A 23 9.86 -6.38 10.50
C PHE A 23 8.35 -6.64 10.65
N CYS A 24 7.65 -5.87 11.48
CA CYS A 24 6.21 -6.01 11.71
C CYS A 24 5.42 -5.78 10.42
N TYR A 25 5.81 -4.81 9.59
CA TYR A 25 5.17 -4.57 8.30
C TYR A 25 5.28 -5.80 7.36
N ARG A 26 6.46 -6.43 7.26
CA ARG A 26 6.63 -7.67 6.47
C ARG A 26 5.78 -8.82 7.03
N MET A 27 5.62 -8.87 8.35
CA MET A 27 4.78 -9.86 9.02
C MET A 27 3.29 -9.63 8.73
N LEU A 28 2.82 -8.39 8.85
CA LEU A 28 1.39 -8.06 8.91
C LEU A 28 0.82 -7.52 7.57
N GLY A 29 1.64 -6.90 6.72
CA GLY A 29 1.20 -6.31 5.45
C GLY A 29 0.35 -5.04 5.62
N SER A 30 0.40 -4.40 6.79
CA SER A 30 -0.28 -3.17 7.13
C SER A 30 0.67 -2.22 7.83
N ALA A 31 0.69 -0.97 7.38
CA ALA A 31 1.48 0.08 8.02
C ALA A 31 0.96 0.39 9.43
N PHE A 32 -0.35 0.46 9.60
CA PHE A 32 -0.99 0.77 10.89
C PHE A 32 -0.83 -0.38 11.90
N GLU A 33 -1.14 -1.63 11.48
CA GLU A 33 -0.92 -2.78 12.36
C GLU A 33 0.55 -2.97 12.72
N ALA A 34 1.47 -2.60 11.83
CA ALA A 34 2.90 -2.64 12.13
C ALA A 34 3.27 -1.62 13.22
N GLU A 35 2.75 -0.41 13.13
CA GLU A 35 2.94 0.61 14.17
C GLU A 35 2.33 0.17 15.51
N ASP A 36 1.11 -0.38 15.51
CA ASP A 36 0.46 -0.93 16.70
C ASP A 36 1.28 -2.07 17.32
N ALA A 37 1.78 -3.00 16.48
CA ALA A 37 2.63 -4.11 16.94
C ALA A 37 3.93 -3.61 17.56
N VAL A 38 4.55 -2.58 16.99
CA VAL A 38 5.77 -1.97 17.54
C VAL A 38 5.46 -1.28 18.85
N GLN A 39 4.36 -0.54 18.94
CA GLN A 39 3.95 0.12 20.17
C GLN A 39 3.70 -0.91 21.29
N ASP A 40 2.97 -1.99 21.02
CA ASP A 40 2.76 -3.08 22.00
C ASP A 40 4.09 -3.77 22.39
N THR A 41 5.00 -3.96 21.42
CA THR A 41 6.35 -4.47 21.66
C THR A 41 7.11 -3.57 22.64
N MET A 42 7.11 -2.26 22.44
CA MET A 42 7.79 -1.28 23.29
C MET A 42 7.19 -1.27 24.70
N VAL A 43 5.85 -1.31 24.82
CA VAL A 43 5.17 -1.39 26.12
C VAL A 43 5.51 -2.68 26.87
N ARG A 44 5.51 -3.84 26.17
CA ARG A 44 5.89 -5.13 26.76
C ARG A 44 7.37 -5.14 27.17
N ALA A 45 8.25 -4.58 26.36
CA ALA A 45 9.67 -4.45 26.65
C ALA A 45 9.87 -3.58 27.91
N TRP A 46 9.27 -2.42 27.96
CA TRP A 46 9.35 -1.51 29.10
C TRP A 46 8.87 -2.18 30.40
N ARG A 47 7.73 -2.88 30.39
CA ARG A 47 7.17 -3.58 31.56
C ARG A 47 8.02 -4.74 32.03
N SER A 48 8.84 -5.31 31.17
CA SER A 48 9.67 -6.49 31.47
C SER A 48 11.17 -6.21 31.50
N GLN A 49 11.59 -4.94 31.47
CA GLN A 49 13.00 -4.55 31.45
C GLN A 49 13.79 -5.08 32.66
N ASP A 50 13.17 -5.11 33.85
CA ASP A 50 13.79 -5.65 35.06
C ASP A 50 14.09 -7.16 34.97
N ARG A 51 13.45 -7.85 34.04
CA ARG A 51 13.65 -9.29 33.76
C ARG A 51 14.64 -9.54 32.62
N PHE A 52 15.11 -8.47 31.99
CA PHE A 52 16.14 -8.58 30.95
C PHE A 52 17.51 -8.84 31.60
N GLU A 53 17.88 -10.13 31.69
CA GLU A 53 19.09 -10.57 32.35
C GLU A 53 20.36 -10.45 31.47
N GLY A 54 20.25 -9.84 30.27
CA GLY A 54 21.38 -9.70 29.35
C GLY A 54 21.90 -11.00 28.74
N ARG A 55 21.15 -12.12 28.83
CA ARG A 55 21.52 -13.40 28.22
C ARG A 55 21.56 -13.38 26.70
N SER A 56 20.77 -12.49 26.08
CA SER A 56 20.76 -12.19 24.66
C SER A 56 20.98 -10.70 24.42
N SER A 57 21.26 -10.29 23.18
CA SER A 57 21.31 -8.88 22.86
C SER A 57 19.91 -8.23 23.04
N LEU A 58 19.88 -6.92 23.36
CA LEU A 58 18.64 -6.16 23.44
C LEU A 58 17.82 -6.30 22.14
N ARG A 59 18.50 -6.25 21.00
CA ARG A 59 17.90 -6.46 19.68
C ARG A 59 17.19 -7.81 19.59
N SER A 60 17.86 -8.91 19.94
CA SER A 60 17.24 -10.24 19.90
C SER A 60 16.03 -10.38 20.82
N TRP A 61 16.10 -9.76 21.98
CA TRP A 61 15.00 -9.75 22.93
C TRP A 61 13.78 -8.99 22.41
N LEU A 62 13.99 -7.80 21.81
CA LEU A 62 12.92 -7.02 21.18
C LEU A 62 12.27 -7.77 20.01
N TYR A 63 13.07 -8.41 19.16
CA TYR A 63 12.54 -9.22 18.06
C TYR A 63 11.73 -10.43 18.53
N ARG A 64 12.09 -11.03 19.68
CA ARG A 64 11.27 -12.10 20.29
C ARG A 64 9.90 -11.56 20.68
N ILE A 65 9.85 -10.41 21.34
CA ILE A 65 8.57 -9.77 21.73
C ILE A 65 7.75 -9.41 20.48
N ALA A 66 8.36 -8.72 19.51
CA ALA A 66 7.71 -8.31 18.27
C ALA A 66 7.16 -9.51 17.47
N THR A 67 7.93 -10.60 17.41
CA THR A 67 7.47 -11.83 16.72
C THR A 67 6.24 -12.40 17.40
N ASN A 68 6.22 -12.49 18.72
CA ASN A 68 5.06 -12.99 19.47
C ASN A 68 3.84 -12.07 19.26
N VAL A 69 4.02 -10.75 19.34
CA VAL A 69 2.94 -9.78 19.06
C VAL A 69 2.36 -10.00 17.65
N CYS A 70 3.23 -10.08 16.63
CA CYS A 70 2.76 -10.31 15.26
C CYS A 70 2.05 -11.66 15.09
N LEU A 71 2.56 -12.73 15.74
CA LEU A 71 1.92 -14.06 15.69
C LEU A 71 0.54 -14.05 16.38
N ASP A 72 0.41 -13.35 17.52
CA ASP A 72 -0.88 -13.17 18.22
C ASP A 72 -1.89 -12.42 17.33
N MET A 73 -1.48 -11.33 16.69
CA MET A 73 -2.31 -10.54 15.77
C MET A 73 -2.77 -11.37 14.57
N LEU A 74 -1.86 -12.15 13.96
CA LEU A 74 -2.16 -13.00 12.81
C LEU A 74 -3.05 -14.21 13.15
N GLY A 75 -3.12 -14.62 14.41
CA GLY A 75 -4.00 -15.71 14.86
C GLY A 75 -5.49 -15.41 14.70
N SER A 76 -5.87 -14.14 14.67
CA SER A 76 -7.26 -13.65 14.56
C SER A 76 -7.56 -12.91 13.25
N SER A 77 -6.54 -12.62 12.43
CA SER A 77 -6.66 -11.75 11.27
C SER A 77 -6.91 -12.51 9.96
N LYS A 78 -7.70 -11.90 9.06
CA LYS A 78 -7.79 -12.34 7.65
C LYS A 78 -6.46 -12.05 6.94
N LYS A 79 -6.12 -12.90 5.98
CA LYS A 79 -4.95 -12.69 5.12
C LYS A 79 -5.10 -11.43 4.27
N ARG A 80 -4.08 -10.59 4.22
CA ARG A 80 -4.04 -9.42 3.34
C ARG A 80 -3.73 -9.84 1.91
N ALA A 81 -4.35 -9.14 0.97
CA ALA A 81 -4.33 -9.51 -0.44
C ALA A 81 -4.27 -8.28 -1.36
N ARG A 82 -3.99 -8.52 -2.63
CA ARG A 82 -4.08 -7.54 -3.72
C ARG A 82 -5.25 -7.90 -4.63
N PRO A 83 -5.73 -7.02 -5.51
CA PRO A 83 -6.80 -7.35 -6.45
C PRO A 83 -6.56 -8.63 -7.25
N MET A 84 -5.33 -8.88 -7.71
CA MET A 84 -4.94 -10.09 -8.45
C MET A 84 -4.97 -11.39 -7.63
N ASP A 85 -5.09 -11.31 -6.32
CA ASP A 85 -5.24 -12.48 -5.45
C ASP A 85 -6.71 -12.94 -5.35
N PHE A 86 -7.67 -12.15 -5.86
CA PHE A 86 -9.12 -12.43 -5.81
C PHE A 86 -9.72 -12.73 -7.19
N THR A 87 -9.27 -12.05 -8.24
CA THR A 87 -9.89 -12.12 -9.57
C THR A 87 -8.82 -12.25 -10.66
N ASP A 88 -9.23 -12.76 -11.81
CA ASP A 88 -8.45 -12.66 -13.04
C ASP A 88 -8.49 -11.23 -13.61
N PRO A 89 -7.51 -10.83 -14.46
CA PRO A 89 -7.55 -9.52 -15.12
C PRO A 89 -8.78 -9.44 -16.00
N LYS A 90 -9.45 -8.28 -15.95
CA LYS A 90 -10.63 -8.04 -16.78
C LYS A 90 -10.25 -7.19 -17.99
N PRO A 91 -10.75 -7.53 -19.20
CA PRO A 91 -10.65 -6.62 -20.34
C PRO A 91 -11.31 -5.27 -20.00
N LEU A 92 -10.82 -4.18 -20.57
CA LEU A 92 -11.35 -2.84 -20.34
C LEU A 92 -12.89 -2.75 -20.49
N ALA A 93 -13.45 -3.43 -21.49
CA ALA A 93 -14.90 -3.45 -21.73
C ALA A 93 -15.73 -4.05 -20.58
N GLN A 94 -15.09 -4.78 -19.66
CA GLN A 94 -15.71 -5.41 -18.50
C GLN A 94 -15.22 -4.78 -17.19
N ALA A 95 -14.44 -3.69 -17.28
CA ALA A 95 -13.94 -3.00 -16.11
C ALA A 95 -15.10 -2.41 -15.29
N GLN A 96 -15.19 -2.80 -14.03
CA GLN A 96 -16.17 -2.29 -13.08
C GLN A 96 -15.45 -1.98 -11.76
N LEU A 97 -15.81 -0.87 -11.16
CA LEU A 97 -15.27 -0.46 -9.86
C LEU A 97 -16.14 -1.08 -8.75
N ASN A 98 -15.95 -2.38 -8.53
CA ASN A 98 -16.66 -3.11 -7.48
C ASN A 98 -15.79 -3.11 -6.21
N PRO A 99 -16.30 -2.54 -5.10
CA PRO A 99 -15.61 -2.65 -3.83
C PRO A 99 -15.66 -4.10 -3.34
N HIS A 100 -14.59 -4.53 -2.69
CA HIS A 100 -14.53 -5.83 -2.04
C HIS A 100 -14.54 -5.64 -0.50
N PRO A 101 -15.72 -5.47 0.13
CA PRO A 101 -15.83 -5.05 1.53
C PRO A 101 -15.30 -6.09 2.52
N GLU A 102 -15.22 -7.36 2.11
CA GLU A 102 -14.67 -8.42 2.94
C GLU A 102 -13.16 -8.61 2.79
N ALA A 103 -12.56 -7.96 1.79
CA ALA A 103 -11.13 -8.05 1.57
C ALA A 103 -10.36 -7.20 2.59
N VAL A 104 -9.31 -7.79 3.09
CA VAL A 104 -8.30 -7.04 3.85
C VAL A 104 -7.14 -6.79 2.90
N TRP A 105 -6.94 -5.51 2.54
CA TRP A 105 -5.98 -5.14 1.52
C TRP A 105 -4.56 -5.03 2.07
N LEU A 106 -3.58 -5.37 1.22
CA LEU A 106 -2.19 -4.99 1.46
C LEU A 106 -2.09 -3.46 1.44
N GLU A 107 -1.43 -2.88 2.42
CA GLU A 107 -1.33 -1.43 2.60
C GLU A 107 0.04 -0.90 2.21
N PRO A 108 0.13 0.32 1.63
CA PRO A 108 1.41 0.98 1.38
C PRO A 108 2.04 1.44 2.70
N VAL A 109 3.38 1.56 2.71
CA VAL A 109 4.13 2.08 3.86
C VAL A 109 5.17 3.09 3.40
N PRO A 110 5.33 4.24 4.09
CA PRO A 110 6.41 5.20 3.80
C PRO A 110 7.78 4.58 4.06
N ASP A 111 8.73 4.80 3.16
CA ASP A 111 10.10 4.30 3.30
C ASP A 111 10.76 4.73 4.60
N GLY A 112 10.57 5.97 5.01
CA GLY A 112 11.14 6.51 6.25
C GLY A 112 10.67 5.83 7.54
N ARG A 113 9.57 5.07 7.48
CA ARG A 113 9.05 4.30 8.64
C ARG A 113 9.67 2.91 8.77
N VAL A 114 10.20 2.35 7.68
CA VAL A 114 10.59 0.93 7.59
C VAL A 114 12.01 0.68 7.11
N LEU A 115 12.69 1.71 6.59
CA LEU A 115 14.06 1.65 6.10
C LEU A 115 14.95 2.54 6.95
N SER A 116 16.02 1.97 7.51
CA SER A 116 17.00 2.74 8.29
C SER A 116 17.84 3.64 7.36
N PRO A 117 18.02 4.93 7.67
CA PRO A 117 18.86 5.83 6.88
C PRO A 117 20.37 5.56 7.05
N VAL A 118 20.77 4.75 8.03
CA VAL A 118 22.18 4.53 8.44
C VAL A 118 22.76 3.20 7.93
N ALA A 119 22.00 2.43 7.14
CA ALA A 119 22.44 1.11 6.68
C ALA A 119 23.49 1.21 5.54
N ASP A 120 24.35 0.19 5.45
CA ASP A 120 25.22 -0.03 4.29
C ASP A 120 24.40 -0.05 2.99
N PRO A 121 24.92 0.47 1.87
CA PRO A 121 24.23 0.43 0.57
C PRO A 121 23.72 -0.95 0.16
N ALA A 122 24.48 -2.01 0.44
CA ALA A 122 24.06 -3.38 0.13
C ALA A 122 22.91 -3.85 1.04
N GLU A 123 22.96 -3.53 2.33
CA GLU A 123 21.87 -3.81 3.27
C GLU A 123 20.62 -2.99 2.92
N THR A 124 20.80 -1.74 2.51
CA THR A 124 19.71 -0.86 2.06
C THR A 124 19.00 -1.43 0.83
N ALA A 125 19.74 -1.98 -0.13
CA ALA A 125 19.16 -2.61 -1.33
C ALA A 125 18.29 -3.82 -0.96
N VAL A 126 18.80 -4.71 -0.10
CA VAL A 126 18.04 -5.87 0.40
C VAL A 126 16.81 -5.43 1.20
N ALA A 127 16.97 -4.41 2.06
CA ALA A 127 15.88 -3.88 2.86
C ALA A 127 14.75 -3.30 1.97
N ARG A 128 15.11 -2.52 0.94
CA ARG A 128 14.15 -1.96 -0.04
C ARG A 128 13.42 -3.06 -0.80
N GLU A 129 14.13 -4.04 -1.35
CA GLU A 129 13.53 -5.15 -2.07
C GLU A 129 12.54 -5.91 -1.18
N SER A 130 12.87 -6.10 0.08
CA SER A 130 12.07 -6.86 1.04
C SER A 130 10.80 -6.14 1.54
N VAL A 131 10.63 -4.85 1.29
CA VAL A 131 9.40 -4.10 1.59
C VAL A 131 8.53 -3.84 0.37
N ARG A 132 8.97 -4.23 -0.84
CA ARG A 132 8.16 -4.07 -2.07
C ARG A 132 6.81 -4.74 -1.93
N LEU A 133 5.79 -4.12 -2.49
CA LEU A 133 4.42 -4.62 -2.42
C LEU A 133 4.30 -6.06 -2.91
N ALA A 134 4.97 -6.39 -4.03
CA ALA A 134 4.98 -7.75 -4.58
C ALA A 134 5.58 -8.76 -3.60
N PHE A 135 6.70 -8.45 -2.95
CA PHE A 135 7.35 -9.33 -1.98
C PHE A 135 6.50 -9.47 -0.71
N VAL A 136 6.00 -8.36 -0.15
CA VAL A 136 5.14 -8.41 1.05
C VAL A 136 3.85 -9.16 0.77
N ALA A 137 3.26 -9.02 -0.43
CA ALA A 137 2.12 -9.83 -0.86
C ALA A 137 2.45 -11.33 -0.89
N ALA A 138 3.60 -11.69 -1.48
CA ALA A 138 4.05 -13.08 -1.50
C ALA A 138 4.24 -13.65 -0.09
N LEU A 139 4.78 -12.86 0.84
CA LEU A 139 4.89 -13.24 2.25
C LEU A 139 3.52 -13.57 2.87
N GLN A 140 2.44 -12.89 2.46
CA GLN A 140 1.10 -13.16 3.01
C GLN A 140 0.58 -14.57 2.65
N HIS A 141 1.16 -15.24 1.64
CA HIS A 141 0.83 -16.64 1.31
C HIS A 141 1.48 -17.66 2.26
N LEU A 142 2.44 -17.24 3.07
CA LEU A 142 3.12 -18.11 4.02
C LEU A 142 2.35 -18.24 5.34
N PRO A 143 2.33 -19.42 5.97
CA PRO A 143 1.93 -19.55 7.36
C PRO A 143 2.76 -18.62 8.26
N PRO A 144 2.18 -17.99 9.31
CA PRO A 144 2.84 -16.97 10.11
C PRO A 144 4.23 -17.33 10.63
N LYS A 145 4.42 -18.55 11.15
CA LYS A 145 5.75 -19.00 11.62
C LYS A 145 6.77 -19.18 10.49
N GLN A 146 6.34 -19.65 9.32
CA GLN A 146 7.25 -19.77 8.16
C GLN A 146 7.63 -18.39 7.63
N ARG A 147 6.72 -17.43 7.65
CA ARG A 147 6.95 -16.03 7.32
C ARG A 147 8.00 -15.42 8.24
N ALA A 148 7.83 -15.56 9.56
CA ALA A 148 8.82 -15.09 10.54
C ALA A 148 10.21 -15.69 10.30
N VAL A 149 10.29 -17.01 10.11
CA VAL A 149 11.56 -17.69 9.80
C VAL A 149 12.22 -17.12 8.55
N LEU A 150 11.44 -16.93 7.47
CA LEU A 150 11.98 -16.41 6.21
C LEU A 150 12.51 -14.99 6.38
N ILE A 151 11.74 -14.10 7.02
CA ILE A 151 12.15 -12.71 7.23
C ILE A 151 13.44 -12.66 8.08
N LEU A 152 13.48 -13.39 9.20
CA LEU A 152 14.65 -13.40 10.08
C LEU A 152 15.89 -13.96 9.37
N ARG A 153 15.75 -15.03 8.56
CA ARG A 153 16.85 -15.73 7.89
C ARG A 153 17.33 -15.04 6.61
N GLU A 154 16.41 -14.60 5.75
CA GLU A 154 16.75 -14.09 4.40
C GLU A 154 16.86 -12.57 4.35
N VAL A 155 16.01 -11.86 5.09
CA VAL A 155 15.98 -10.39 5.08
C VAL A 155 16.94 -9.83 6.14
N LEU A 156 16.90 -10.38 7.35
CA LEU A 156 17.70 -9.89 8.48
C LEU A 156 19.00 -10.67 8.69
N ALA A 157 19.25 -11.69 7.87
CA ALA A 157 20.47 -12.50 7.84
C ALA A 157 20.85 -13.15 9.18
N TRP A 158 19.88 -13.43 10.07
CA TRP A 158 20.13 -14.08 11.35
C TRP A 158 20.56 -15.54 11.16
N LYS A 159 21.39 -16.04 12.08
CA LYS A 159 21.80 -17.45 12.08
C LYS A 159 20.62 -18.35 12.45
N ALA A 160 20.61 -19.58 11.93
CA ALA A 160 19.53 -20.53 12.23
C ALA A 160 19.44 -20.86 13.74
N SER A 161 20.55 -20.81 14.46
CA SER A 161 20.57 -20.98 15.92
C SER A 161 19.90 -19.82 16.67
N GLU A 162 20.12 -18.59 16.23
CA GLU A 162 19.48 -17.38 16.82
C GLU A 162 17.97 -17.39 16.59
N VAL A 163 17.53 -17.78 15.38
CA VAL A 163 16.11 -17.92 15.06
C VAL A 163 15.47 -19.07 15.84
N ALA A 164 16.20 -20.19 16.02
CA ALA A 164 15.71 -21.33 16.80
C ALA A 164 15.52 -20.95 18.28
N GLU A 165 16.45 -20.20 18.86
CA GLU A 165 16.33 -19.67 20.22
C GLU A 165 15.17 -18.67 20.33
N LEU A 166 15.04 -17.74 19.36
CA LEU A 166 13.97 -16.74 19.35
C LEU A 166 12.58 -17.38 19.30
N LEU A 167 12.40 -18.41 18.45
CA LEU A 167 11.12 -19.09 18.23
C LEU A 167 10.91 -20.29 19.17
N GLU A 168 11.81 -20.52 20.14
CA GLU A 168 11.77 -21.65 21.09
C GLU A 168 11.60 -23.00 20.37
N THR A 169 12.43 -23.23 19.35
CA THR A 169 12.37 -24.42 18.49
C THR A 169 13.77 -24.96 18.17
N SER A 170 13.87 -26.01 17.36
CA SER A 170 15.15 -26.56 16.93
C SER A 170 15.66 -25.94 15.63
N VAL A 171 16.99 -25.93 15.43
CA VAL A 171 17.62 -25.53 14.15
C VAL A 171 17.09 -26.35 12.98
N ALA A 172 16.81 -27.64 13.18
CA ALA A 172 16.22 -28.50 12.16
C ALA A 172 14.82 -28.01 11.75
N SER A 173 14.00 -27.61 12.73
CA SER A 173 12.67 -27.02 12.48
C SER A 173 12.74 -25.69 11.72
N VAL A 174 13.70 -24.84 12.07
CA VAL A 174 13.95 -23.56 11.35
C VAL A 174 14.31 -23.83 9.89
N ASN A 175 15.26 -24.74 9.63
CA ASN A 175 15.68 -25.09 8.27
C ASN A 175 14.53 -25.69 7.44
N SER A 176 13.73 -26.57 8.04
CA SER A 176 12.56 -27.16 7.37
C SER A 176 11.48 -26.10 7.08
N ALA A 177 11.24 -25.16 8.00
CA ALA A 177 10.31 -24.07 7.78
C ALA A 177 10.78 -23.14 6.66
N LEU A 178 12.09 -22.83 6.61
CA LEU A 178 12.68 -22.02 5.56
C LEU A 178 12.57 -22.67 4.18
N GLN A 179 12.84 -23.99 4.09
CA GLN A 179 12.69 -24.73 2.83
C GLN A 179 11.24 -24.67 2.31
N ARG A 180 10.24 -24.89 3.19
CA ARG A 180 8.82 -24.79 2.80
C ARG A 180 8.46 -23.37 2.39
N ALA A 181 8.92 -22.35 3.12
CA ALA A 181 8.67 -20.96 2.76
C ALA A 181 9.22 -20.62 1.37
N ARG A 182 10.46 -21.03 1.07
CA ARG A 182 11.07 -20.83 -0.25
C ARG A 182 10.30 -21.55 -1.37
N ALA A 183 9.83 -22.79 -1.14
CA ALA A 183 9.05 -23.54 -2.11
C ALA A 183 7.74 -22.80 -2.41
N THR A 184 7.00 -22.35 -1.40
CA THR A 184 5.76 -21.59 -1.57
C THR A 184 5.99 -20.27 -2.32
N LEU A 185 7.09 -19.54 -2.02
CA LEU A 185 7.42 -18.31 -2.74
C LEU A 185 7.80 -18.56 -4.20
N ALA A 186 8.50 -19.66 -4.49
CA ALA A 186 8.86 -20.03 -5.87
C ALA A 186 7.62 -20.38 -6.73
N GLU A 187 6.57 -20.90 -6.11
CA GLU A 187 5.28 -21.19 -6.77
C GLU A 187 4.47 -19.89 -7.00
N SER A 188 4.62 -18.89 -6.14
CA SER A 188 4.02 -17.59 -6.38
C SER A 188 4.77 -16.92 -7.53
N LYS A 189 4.07 -16.72 -8.68
CA LYS A 189 4.60 -15.99 -9.85
C LYS A 189 4.79 -14.51 -9.52
N THR A 190 5.65 -14.20 -8.56
CA THR A 190 6.02 -12.82 -8.25
C THR A 190 6.94 -12.37 -9.36
N ALA A 191 6.46 -11.48 -10.24
CA ALA A 191 7.31 -10.88 -11.26
C ALA A 191 8.50 -10.22 -10.56
N ALA A 192 9.70 -10.61 -10.96
CA ALA A 192 10.90 -9.93 -10.52
C ALA A 192 10.86 -8.52 -11.12
N SER A 193 10.66 -7.51 -10.29
CA SER A 193 10.91 -6.13 -10.68
C SER A 193 12.40 -5.85 -10.53
N ASP A 194 12.93 -4.93 -11.34
CA ASP A 194 14.33 -4.55 -11.26
C ASP A 194 14.66 -4.08 -9.84
N THR A 195 15.78 -4.57 -9.30
CA THR A 195 16.31 -4.07 -8.05
C THR A 195 16.58 -2.58 -8.24
N LEU A 196 15.85 -1.72 -7.51
CA LEU A 196 16.11 -0.29 -7.55
C LEU A 196 17.50 -0.05 -6.99
N LYS A 197 18.46 0.10 -7.89
CA LYS A 197 19.71 0.79 -7.59
C LYS A 197 19.37 2.17 -7.06
N PRO A 198 20.26 2.86 -6.30
CA PRO A 198 20.07 4.28 -6.00
C PRO A 198 19.63 4.93 -7.30
N MET A 199 18.51 5.69 -7.26
CA MET A 199 17.80 6.17 -8.47
C MET A 199 18.81 6.71 -9.47
N ASP A 200 19.04 5.96 -10.54
CA ASP A 200 19.96 6.38 -11.58
C ASP A 200 19.31 7.49 -12.43
N GLU A 201 20.10 8.19 -13.19
CA GLU A 201 19.65 9.31 -14.00
C GLU A 201 18.57 8.90 -15.03
N GLU A 202 18.58 7.66 -15.48
CA GLU A 202 17.58 7.13 -16.43
C GLU A 202 16.23 6.90 -15.75
N GLN A 203 16.21 6.37 -14.54
CA GLN A 203 14.99 6.21 -13.76
C GLN A 203 14.39 7.57 -13.37
N GLN A 204 15.23 8.55 -12.99
CA GLN A 204 14.75 9.89 -12.71
C GLN A 204 14.08 10.52 -13.93
N LYS A 205 14.69 10.42 -15.11
CA LYS A 205 14.11 10.91 -16.37
C LYS A 205 12.80 10.17 -16.73
N LEU A 206 12.71 8.87 -16.45
CA LEU A 206 11.48 8.11 -16.64
C LEU A 206 10.36 8.67 -15.77
N LEU A 207 10.63 8.91 -14.48
CA LEU A 207 9.65 9.43 -13.53
C LEU A 207 9.23 10.88 -13.85
N GLU A 208 10.16 11.74 -14.24
CA GLU A 208 9.86 13.11 -14.70
C GLU A 208 8.92 13.09 -15.92
N ARG A 209 9.18 12.21 -16.89
CA ARG A 209 8.33 12.03 -18.05
C ARG A 209 6.96 11.45 -17.68
N TYR A 210 6.91 10.54 -16.71
CA TYR A 210 5.66 10.00 -16.21
C TYR A 210 4.78 11.10 -15.60
N VAL A 211 5.33 11.91 -14.71
CA VAL A 211 4.62 13.04 -14.08
C VAL A 211 4.13 14.01 -15.15
N ALA A 212 5.01 14.44 -16.06
CA ALA A 212 4.64 15.38 -17.12
C ALA A 212 3.53 14.82 -18.03
N ALA A 213 3.60 13.54 -18.40
CA ALA A 213 2.57 12.89 -19.23
C ALA A 213 1.24 12.75 -18.47
N PHE A 214 1.30 12.40 -17.19
CA PHE A 214 0.12 12.22 -16.35
C PHE A 214 -0.60 13.54 -16.10
N GLU A 215 0.13 14.58 -15.66
CA GLU A 215 -0.42 15.93 -15.41
C GLU A 215 -0.93 16.60 -16.69
N GLY A 216 -0.17 16.44 -17.80
CA GLY A 216 -0.56 16.94 -19.12
C GLY A 216 -1.63 16.11 -19.81
N TYR A 217 -2.07 14.99 -19.20
CA TYR A 217 -3.00 14.03 -19.77
C TYR A 217 -2.60 13.52 -21.17
N ASP A 218 -1.28 13.45 -21.40
CA ASP A 218 -0.70 12.90 -22.65
C ASP A 218 -0.69 11.37 -22.59
N MET A 219 -1.82 10.78 -22.98
CA MET A 219 -2.02 9.33 -22.96
C MET A 219 -1.10 8.59 -23.94
N LYS A 220 -0.66 9.25 -25.01
CA LYS A 220 0.29 8.66 -25.97
C LYS A 220 1.67 8.49 -25.32
N THR A 221 2.17 9.52 -24.69
CA THR A 221 3.44 9.47 -23.95
C THR A 221 3.32 8.51 -22.76
N LEU A 222 2.25 8.57 -21.99
CA LEU A 222 2.00 7.66 -20.87
C LEU A 222 2.07 6.19 -21.31
N THR A 223 1.38 5.83 -22.38
CA THR A 223 1.41 4.46 -22.97
C THR A 223 2.83 4.02 -23.33
N ALA A 224 3.64 4.92 -23.90
CA ALA A 224 5.01 4.61 -24.29
C ALA A 224 5.97 4.39 -23.11
N LEU A 225 5.63 4.88 -21.93
CA LEU A 225 6.38 4.68 -20.68
C LEU A 225 6.04 3.36 -19.98
N LEU A 226 4.88 2.77 -20.30
CA LEU A 226 4.45 1.50 -19.71
C LEU A 226 5.14 0.32 -20.40
N HIS A 227 5.40 -0.74 -19.63
CA HIS A 227 5.71 -2.05 -20.17
C HIS A 227 4.50 -2.60 -20.94
N GLU A 228 4.71 -3.45 -21.93
CA GLU A 228 3.60 -4.02 -22.72
C GLU A 228 2.62 -4.81 -21.83
N ASP A 229 3.15 -5.52 -20.83
CA ASP A 229 2.39 -6.28 -19.83
C ASP A 229 2.19 -5.51 -18.51
N ALA A 230 2.24 -4.17 -18.56
CA ALA A 230 2.06 -3.36 -17.35
C ALA A 230 0.74 -3.69 -16.65
N VAL A 231 0.75 -3.60 -15.32
CA VAL A 231 -0.40 -3.87 -14.47
C VAL A 231 -0.87 -2.59 -13.78
N LEU A 232 -2.17 -2.32 -13.82
CA LEU A 232 -2.83 -1.31 -12.99
C LEU A 232 -3.71 -2.01 -11.97
N SER A 233 -3.56 -1.69 -10.68
CA SER A 233 -4.44 -2.15 -9.60
C SER A 233 -4.97 -0.98 -8.78
N MET A 234 -6.21 -1.09 -8.26
CA MET A 234 -6.89 0.00 -7.58
C MET A 234 -7.63 -0.46 -6.30
N PRO A 235 -6.93 -0.88 -5.24
CA PRO A 235 -7.59 -1.13 -3.96
C PRO A 235 -8.32 0.15 -3.46
N PRO A 236 -9.55 0.06 -2.92
CA PRO A 236 -10.24 -1.14 -2.45
C PRO A 236 -11.10 -1.86 -3.50
N PHE A 237 -10.97 -1.56 -4.76
CA PHE A 237 -11.66 -2.28 -5.82
C PHE A 237 -10.92 -3.58 -6.16
N ASP A 238 -11.67 -4.60 -6.60
CA ASP A 238 -11.12 -5.85 -7.13
C ASP A 238 -10.61 -5.70 -8.58
N LEU A 239 -10.68 -4.48 -9.12
CA LEU A 239 -10.24 -4.15 -10.47
C LEU A 239 -8.72 -4.19 -10.58
N TRP A 240 -8.25 -4.93 -11.57
CA TRP A 240 -6.91 -4.81 -12.10
C TRP A 240 -6.89 -5.09 -13.61
N LEU A 241 -6.01 -4.40 -14.30
CA LEU A 241 -5.88 -4.42 -15.75
C LEU A 241 -4.45 -4.84 -16.11
N VAL A 242 -4.32 -5.49 -17.26
CA VAL A 242 -3.03 -5.89 -17.83
C VAL A 242 -2.90 -5.34 -19.25
N GLY A 243 -1.75 -4.75 -19.52
CA GLY A 243 -1.40 -4.22 -20.81
C GLY A 243 -1.58 -2.72 -20.93
N ALA A 244 -0.59 -2.08 -21.54
CA ALA A 244 -0.55 -0.62 -21.71
C ALA A 244 -1.79 -0.08 -22.44
N ALA A 245 -2.35 -0.84 -23.39
CA ALA A 245 -3.54 -0.43 -24.13
C ALA A 245 -4.80 -0.37 -23.26
N ASP A 246 -5.06 -1.40 -22.43
CA ASP A 246 -6.22 -1.44 -21.55
C ASP A 246 -6.10 -0.39 -20.43
N ILE A 247 -4.89 -0.20 -19.87
CA ILE A 247 -4.62 0.86 -18.89
C ILE A 247 -4.90 2.23 -19.48
N THR A 248 -4.40 2.52 -20.69
CA THR A 248 -4.61 3.80 -21.36
C THR A 248 -6.09 4.01 -21.71
N GLY A 249 -6.75 2.96 -22.21
CA GLY A 249 -8.19 2.99 -22.48
C GLY A 249 -9.01 3.26 -21.21
N PHE A 250 -8.62 2.66 -20.07
CA PHE A 250 -9.25 2.94 -18.77
C PHE A 250 -9.07 4.40 -18.35
N MET A 251 -7.87 4.96 -18.51
CA MET A 251 -7.61 6.37 -18.21
C MET A 251 -8.45 7.30 -19.07
N LEU A 252 -8.64 6.99 -20.35
CA LEU A 252 -9.47 7.78 -21.28
C LEU A 252 -10.98 7.70 -21.01
N THR A 253 -11.44 6.70 -20.26
CA THR A 253 -12.86 6.46 -19.96
C THR A 253 -13.14 6.66 -18.47
N HIS A 254 -12.96 5.65 -17.66
CA HIS A 254 -13.23 5.69 -16.20
C HIS A 254 -12.29 6.66 -15.46
N GLY A 255 -11.05 6.78 -15.91
CA GLY A 255 -10.05 7.69 -15.36
C GLY A 255 -10.06 9.11 -15.93
N ALA A 256 -11.07 9.48 -16.73
CA ALA A 256 -11.13 10.81 -17.36
C ALA A 256 -11.10 11.97 -16.34
N ALA A 257 -11.59 11.76 -15.13
CA ALA A 257 -11.51 12.72 -14.03
C ALA A 257 -10.06 13.00 -13.55
N CYS A 258 -9.09 12.18 -13.95
CA CYS A 258 -7.67 12.42 -13.65
C CYS A 258 -7.06 13.56 -14.51
N ASN A 259 -7.77 14.04 -15.52
CA ASN A 259 -7.29 15.15 -16.34
C ASN A 259 -7.11 16.42 -15.49
N GLY A 260 -5.95 17.05 -15.62
CA GLY A 260 -5.58 18.23 -14.84
C GLY A 260 -5.11 17.93 -13.41
N SER A 261 -4.87 16.66 -13.06
CA SER A 261 -4.30 16.29 -11.76
C SER A 261 -2.93 16.93 -11.52
N ARG A 262 -2.55 17.03 -10.24
CA ARG A 262 -1.19 17.33 -9.78
C ARG A 262 -0.59 16.14 -9.08
N MET A 263 0.73 15.95 -9.25
CA MET A 263 1.48 14.84 -8.69
C MET A 263 2.58 15.35 -7.76
N VAL A 264 2.61 14.87 -6.52
CA VAL A 264 3.65 15.17 -5.53
C VAL A 264 4.46 13.90 -5.29
N ALA A 265 5.76 13.97 -5.53
CA ALA A 265 6.65 12.83 -5.38
C ALA A 265 6.83 12.44 -3.91
N THR A 266 6.87 11.14 -3.65
CA THR A 266 7.21 10.52 -2.37
C THR A 266 7.83 9.14 -2.62
N MET A 267 8.11 8.40 -1.54
CA MET A 267 8.62 7.02 -1.62
C MET A 267 7.74 6.10 -0.78
N ALA A 268 7.38 4.97 -1.32
CA ALA A 268 6.58 3.96 -0.65
C ALA A 268 7.08 2.56 -1.00
N ASN A 269 7.21 1.70 -0.02
CA ASN A 269 7.55 0.29 -0.26
C ASN A 269 8.86 0.09 -1.05
N GLY A 270 9.86 0.94 -0.82
CA GLY A 270 11.12 0.91 -1.55
C GLY A 270 10.99 1.31 -3.03
N SER A 271 9.88 1.89 -3.43
CA SER A 271 9.54 2.24 -4.81
C SER A 271 9.16 3.71 -4.94
N PRO A 272 9.34 4.33 -6.13
CA PRO A 272 8.82 5.66 -6.40
C PRO A 272 7.30 5.70 -6.22
N ALA A 273 6.82 6.74 -5.57
CA ALA A 273 5.40 6.94 -5.35
C ALA A 273 5.01 8.40 -5.59
N PHE A 274 3.73 8.61 -5.89
CA PHE A 274 3.19 9.93 -6.16
C PHE A 274 1.83 10.09 -5.48
N ALA A 275 1.69 11.14 -4.70
CA ALA A 275 0.39 11.61 -4.25
C ALA A 275 -0.27 12.36 -5.39
N GLN A 276 -1.42 11.88 -5.81
CA GLN A 276 -2.24 12.47 -6.85
C GLN A 276 -3.32 13.34 -6.24
N TYR A 277 -3.49 14.53 -6.80
CA TYR A 277 -4.52 15.50 -6.41
C TYR A 277 -5.35 15.89 -7.62
N HIS A 278 -6.67 15.96 -7.44
CA HIS A 278 -7.61 16.40 -8.47
C HIS A 278 -7.94 17.89 -8.33
N PRO A 279 -8.12 18.61 -9.44
CA PRO A 279 -8.61 19.98 -9.40
C PRO A 279 -10.02 20.03 -8.83
N THR A 280 -10.31 21.06 -8.04
CA THR A 280 -11.63 21.32 -7.49
C THR A 280 -12.28 22.55 -8.15
N PRO A 281 -13.61 22.67 -8.11
CA PRO A 281 -14.30 23.88 -8.61
C PRO A 281 -13.85 25.16 -7.91
N GLU A 282 -13.37 25.06 -6.66
CA GLU A 282 -12.89 26.19 -5.86
C GLU A 282 -11.48 26.65 -6.24
N GLY A 283 -10.83 25.98 -7.20
CA GLY A 283 -9.54 26.36 -7.75
C GLY A 283 -8.33 25.83 -6.99
N HIS A 284 -8.51 24.94 -6.03
CA HIS A 284 -7.41 24.20 -5.37
C HIS A 284 -7.42 22.73 -5.83
N PHE A 285 -6.45 21.94 -5.36
CA PHE A 285 -6.37 20.51 -5.66
C PHE A 285 -6.57 19.70 -4.37
N SER A 286 -7.45 18.70 -4.43
CA SER A 286 -7.77 17.80 -3.32
C SER A 286 -7.11 16.42 -3.49
N PRO A 287 -6.73 15.75 -2.41
CA PRO A 287 -6.20 14.39 -2.43
C PRO A 287 -7.12 13.42 -3.17
N TRP A 288 -6.54 12.61 -4.07
CA TRP A 288 -7.31 11.63 -4.84
C TRP A 288 -6.77 10.20 -4.68
N ALA A 289 -5.47 9.99 -4.82
CA ALA A 289 -4.85 8.68 -4.75
C ALA A 289 -3.38 8.77 -4.32
N LEU A 290 -2.85 7.67 -3.80
CA LEU A 290 -1.43 7.41 -3.69
C LEU A 290 -1.08 6.34 -4.73
N GLN A 291 -0.23 6.68 -5.70
CA GLN A 291 0.27 5.76 -6.73
C GLN A 291 1.66 5.26 -6.33
N VAL A 292 1.86 3.96 -6.30
CA VAL A 292 3.17 3.32 -6.09
C VAL A 292 3.56 2.63 -7.39
N LEU A 293 4.70 3.03 -7.95
CA LEU A 293 5.17 2.55 -9.25
C LEU A 293 6.23 1.46 -9.08
N GLU A 294 6.13 0.39 -9.87
CA GLU A 294 7.21 -0.56 -10.03
C GLU A 294 7.79 -0.42 -11.43
N ILE A 295 9.12 -0.49 -11.53
CA ILE A 295 9.87 -0.32 -12.76
C ILE A 295 10.58 -1.63 -13.08
N SER A 296 10.52 -2.05 -14.33
CA SER A 296 11.27 -3.18 -14.88
C SER A 296 11.73 -2.87 -16.29
N ASP A 297 12.97 -3.22 -16.63
CA ASP A 297 13.57 -2.98 -17.94
C ASP A 297 13.43 -1.52 -18.42
N GLY A 298 13.58 -0.56 -17.49
CA GLY A 298 13.51 0.87 -17.79
C GLY A 298 12.09 1.37 -18.15
N ARG A 299 11.05 0.60 -17.83
CA ARG A 299 9.63 0.94 -18.05
C ARG A 299 8.80 0.71 -16.78
N ILE A 300 7.64 1.35 -16.70
CA ILE A 300 6.71 1.14 -15.61
C ILE A 300 5.99 -0.19 -15.82
N SER A 301 6.22 -1.13 -14.92
CA SER A 301 5.61 -2.46 -14.94
C SER A 301 4.35 -2.55 -14.10
N HIS A 302 4.25 -1.77 -12.99
CA HIS A 302 3.04 -1.75 -12.17
C HIS A 302 2.71 -0.32 -11.72
N ILE A 303 1.41 -0.03 -11.69
CA ILE A 303 0.83 1.16 -11.08
C ILE A 303 -0.15 0.67 -10.00
N ASN A 304 0.25 0.73 -8.74
CA ASN A 304 -0.61 0.36 -7.62
C ASN A 304 -1.23 1.65 -7.07
N THR A 305 -2.54 1.83 -7.25
CA THR A 305 -3.27 3.06 -6.93
C THR A 305 -4.13 2.86 -5.69
N PHE A 306 -3.77 3.52 -4.60
CA PHE A 306 -4.48 3.45 -3.31
C PHE A 306 -5.38 4.67 -3.14
N LEU A 307 -6.69 4.45 -3.02
CA LEU A 307 -7.70 5.52 -3.06
C LEU A 307 -8.12 6.08 -1.69
N ASP A 308 -7.83 5.39 -0.58
CA ASP A 308 -8.17 5.88 0.76
C ASP A 308 -7.20 6.97 1.24
N THR A 309 -7.29 8.14 0.61
CA THR A 309 -6.38 9.26 0.87
C THR A 309 -6.44 9.78 2.30
N LYS A 310 -7.57 9.62 2.99
CA LYS A 310 -7.70 10.03 4.40
C LYS A 310 -6.81 9.21 5.33
N ARG A 311 -6.50 7.98 4.95
CA ARG A 311 -5.54 7.13 5.66
C ARG A 311 -4.11 7.39 5.18
N TRP A 312 -3.91 7.43 3.87
CA TRP A 312 -2.57 7.43 3.31
C TRP A 312 -1.89 8.79 3.41
N PHE A 313 -2.57 9.88 3.11
CA PHE A 313 -1.92 11.19 3.07
C PHE A 313 -1.36 11.62 4.43
N PRO A 314 -2.07 11.46 5.57
CA PRO A 314 -1.48 11.69 6.88
C PRO A 314 -0.31 10.75 7.20
N LEU A 315 -0.40 9.47 6.83
CA LEU A 315 0.65 8.48 7.07
C LEU A 315 1.97 8.84 6.36
N PHE A 316 1.86 9.44 5.16
CA PHE A 316 2.98 9.85 4.31
C PHE A 316 3.38 11.30 4.50
N ASP A 317 2.86 12.00 5.49
CA ASP A 317 3.09 13.43 5.75
C ASP A 317 2.81 14.31 4.52
N LEU A 318 1.77 13.95 3.75
CA LEU A 318 1.38 14.63 2.52
C LEU A 318 0.36 15.74 2.79
N PRO A 319 0.41 16.86 2.02
CA PRO A 319 -0.55 17.95 2.16
C PRO A 319 -1.99 17.50 1.96
N GLN A 320 -2.92 18.08 2.74
CA GLN A 320 -4.36 17.79 2.59
C GLN A 320 -5.02 18.58 1.46
N ARG A 321 -4.29 19.48 0.83
CA ARG A 321 -4.63 20.15 -0.42
C ARG A 321 -3.38 20.82 -1.02
N ILE A 322 -3.47 21.19 -2.29
CA ILE A 322 -2.51 22.05 -2.97
C ILE A 322 -3.26 23.26 -3.50
N GLU A 323 -2.74 24.46 -3.26
CA GLU A 323 -3.34 25.70 -3.75
C GLU A 323 -3.16 25.82 -5.27
N ALA A 324 -3.94 26.71 -5.91
CA ALA A 324 -3.89 26.93 -7.35
C ALA A 324 -2.49 27.32 -7.87
N ASP A 325 -1.70 28.02 -7.04
CA ASP A 325 -0.32 28.42 -7.34
C ASP A 325 0.72 27.31 -7.10
N GLY A 326 0.28 26.12 -6.67
CA GLY A 326 1.13 24.99 -6.35
C GLY A 326 1.65 24.96 -4.90
N THR A 327 1.27 25.93 -4.07
CA THR A 327 1.68 25.97 -2.65
C THR A 327 1.03 24.81 -1.88
N PRO A 328 1.82 24.01 -1.13
CA PRO A 328 1.26 22.94 -0.30
C PRO A 328 0.42 23.52 0.85
N GLY A 329 -0.76 22.98 1.05
CA GLY A 329 -1.59 23.25 2.23
C GLY A 329 -1.08 22.51 3.47
N PRO A 330 -1.82 22.55 4.57
CA PRO A 330 -1.41 21.91 5.82
C PRO A 330 -1.35 20.40 5.68
N VAL A 331 -0.40 19.78 6.39
CA VAL A 331 -0.33 18.33 6.59
C VAL A 331 -1.25 17.97 7.76
N ALA A 332 -2.08 16.94 7.60
CA ALA A 332 -2.95 16.50 8.68
C ALA A 332 -2.17 15.65 9.68
N VAL A 333 -2.48 15.83 10.97
CA VAL A 333 -2.03 14.92 12.02
C VAL A 333 -2.85 13.62 11.90
N PRO A 334 -2.26 12.43 11.95
CA PRO A 334 -2.98 11.17 11.89
C PRO A 334 -4.02 11.09 13.01
N GLY A 335 -5.28 10.97 12.68
CA GLY A 335 -6.35 10.86 13.66
C GLY A 335 -7.71 10.60 13.03
N GLY A 336 -8.22 9.38 13.17
CA GLY A 336 -9.64 9.06 13.09
C GLY A 336 -10.16 8.54 11.75
N ILE A 337 -10.67 7.33 11.84
CA ILE A 337 -11.42 6.60 10.80
C ILE A 337 -12.77 7.29 10.59
N SER A 338 -12.90 8.24 9.65
CA SER A 338 -14.23 8.61 9.15
C SER A 338 -14.13 9.33 7.80
N GLY A 339 -14.52 8.70 6.74
CA GLY A 339 -14.67 9.32 5.43
C GLY A 339 -14.50 8.43 4.21
N PHE A 340 -14.26 7.15 4.42
CA PHE A 340 -14.21 6.15 3.35
C PHE A 340 -15.50 6.14 2.52
N GLU A 341 -16.66 6.19 3.19
CA GLU A 341 -17.98 6.19 2.54
C GLU A 341 -18.21 7.40 1.62
N ALA A 342 -17.76 8.59 2.00
CA ALA A 342 -17.96 9.80 1.19
C ALA A 342 -17.02 9.86 -0.02
N ALA A 343 -15.74 9.46 0.13
CA ALA A 343 -14.79 9.36 -0.98
C ALA A 343 -15.21 8.25 -1.96
N PHE A 344 -15.77 7.17 -1.42
CA PHE A 344 -16.29 6.04 -2.17
C PHE A 344 -17.53 6.41 -2.98
N ALA A 345 -18.51 7.10 -2.37
CA ALA A 345 -19.69 7.61 -3.06
C ALA A 345 -19.33 8.60 -4.18
N ALA A 346 -18.31 9.45 -4.00
CA ALA A 346 -17.83 10.38 -5.00
C ALA A 346 -17.13 9.66 -6.17
N ALA A 347 -16.32 8.64 -5.90
CA ALA A 347 -15.68 7.83 -6.93
C ALA A 347 -16.70 6.98 -7.72
N ALA A 348 -17.69 6.39 -7.04
CA ALA A 348 -18.78 5.66 -7.67
C ALA A 348 -19.70 6.58 -8.50
N ALA A 349 -19.97 7.81 -8.04
CA ALA A 349 -20.75 8.80 -8.76
C ALA A 349 -20.00 9.32 -10.01
N ALA A 350 -18.69 9.54 -9.92
CA ALA A 350 -17.86 9.92 -11.06
C ALA A 350 -17.78 8.79 -12.12
N ALA A 351 -17.76 7.53 -11.70
CA ALA A 351 -17.77 6.39 -12.61
C ALA A 351 -19.15 6.15 -13.26
N ALA A 352 -20.25 6.55 -12.57
CA ALA A 352 -21.62 6.42 -13.09
C ALA A 352 -22.07 7.64 -13.93
N GLY A 353 -21.36 8.79 -13.86
CA GLY A 353 -21.74 10.07 -14.45
C GLY A 353 -21.26 10.36 -15.87
N GLY A 354 -20.79 9.37 -16.61
CA GLY A 354 -20.28 9.54 -17.97
C GLY A 354 -21.33 9.64 -19.07
N ALA A 355 -22.22 10.64 -19.05
CA ALA A 355 -22.85 11.21 -20.26
C ALA A 355 -23.48 12.58 -19.90
N PRO A 356 -23.25 13.65 -20.67
CA PRO A 356 -24.01 14.88 -20.50
C PRO A 356 -25.40 14.66 -21.12
N GLY A 357 -26.36 14.27 -20.31
CA GLY A 357 -27.75 14.11 -20.66
C GLY A 357 -28.48 15.45 -20.67
N ALA A 358 -29.22 15.70 -21.74
CA ALA A 358 -30.02 16.83 -22.06
C ALA A 358 -30.91 17.34 -20.89
N ALA A 359 -31.08 18.65 -20.81
CA ALA A 359 -31.98 19.34 -19.91
C ALA A 359 -33.41 18.84 -20.04
N PRO A 360 -34.19 18.71 -18.95
CA PRO A 360 -35.61 18.47 -19.04
C PRO A 360 -36.37 19.78 -19.28
N GLY A 361 -37.00 19.89 -20.45
CA GLY A 361 -37.98 20.92 -20.77
C GLY A 361 -39.22 20.79 -19.89
N GLY A 362 -39.79 21.94 -19.57
CA GLY A 362 -40.82 22.18 -18.59
C GLY A 362 -42.14 21.43 -18.82
N ALA A 363 -42.79 21.20 -17.72
CA ALA A 363 -44.17 20.74 -17.62
C ALA A 363 -45.18 21.83 -17.96
N PRO A 364 -46.42 21.49 -18.37
CA PRO A 364 -47.55 22.16 -17.79
C PRO A 364 -48.52 21.21 -17.08
N ALA A 365 -49.10 21.76 -16.03
CA ALA A 365 -50.12 21.18 -15.20
C ALA A 365 -51.51 21.07 -15.92
N ALA A 366 -52.26 20.03 -15.61
CA ALA A 366 -53.74 20.07 -15.43
C ALA A 366 -54.25 18.75 -14.82
N ALA A 367 -55.01 18.88 -13.76
CA ALA A 367 -55.97 17.91 -13.20
C ALA A 367 -57.41 18.35 -13.65
N PRO A 368 -58.54 17.72 -13.22
CA PRO A 368 -58.85 16.34 -12.83
C PRO A 368 -60.15 15.81 -13.49
N GLY A 369 -60.51 14.57 -13.20
CA GLY A 369 -61.86 13.99 -13.43
C GLY A 369 -61.70 12.50 -13.70
N GLY A 370 -62.17 11.61 -13.00
CA GLY A 370 -63.42 11.27 -12.38
C GLY A 370 -64.05 10.05 -13.04
N LEU A 371 -64.40 9.05 -12.20
CA LEU A 371 -65.43 8.02 -12.34
C LEU A 371 -65.11 6.68 -13.00
N GLU A 372 -65.11 5.65 -12.11
CA GLU A 372 -65.99 4.46 -12.08
C GLU A 372 -65.99 3.47 -13.26
N GLY A 373 -65.87 2.22 -12.89
CA GLY A 373 -66.64 1.18 -13.51
C GLY A 373 -65.93 -0.14 -13.76
N GLU A 374 -66.25 -1.07 -12.85
CA GLU A 374 -66.62 -2.48 -13.05
C GLU A 374 -65.70 -3.49 -13.74
N ALA A 375 -65.40 -4.46 -12.94
CA ALA A 375 -65.46 -5.93 -13.06
C ALA A 375 -65.76 -6.55 -14.45
N ASP A 376 -64.97 -7.53 -14.87
CA ASP A 376 -65.41 -8.93 -14.87
C ASP A 376 -64.32 -9.87 -15.43
N LYS A 377 -64.12 -10.95 -14.77
CA LYS A 377 -63.79 -12.36 -14.98
C LYS A 377 -63.46 -12.90 -16.38
N VAL A 378 -62.61 -13.96 -16.29
CA VAL A 378 -62.56 -15.24 -17.05
C VAL A 378 -61.80 -15.13 -18.41
N GLU A 379 -60.69 -15.83 -18.58
CA GLU A 379 -60.30 -17.27 -18.55
C GLU A 379 -58.82 -17.46 -18.29
#